data_46490d8bf0c83755296727f025d49873
#
_entry.id   46490d8bf0c83755296727f025d49873
#
_cell.length_a   1.000
_cell.length_b   1.000
_cell.length_c   1.000
_cell.angle_alpha   90.00
_cell.angle_beta   90.00
_cell.angle_gamma   90.00
#
_symmetry.space_group_name_H-M   'P 1'
#
loop_
_entity.id
_entity.type
_entity.pdbx_description
1 polymer ?
#
loop_
_entity_poly.entity_id
_entity_poly.type
_entity_poly.pdbx_seq_one_letter_code
_entity_poly.pdbx_strand_id
1 'polypeptide(L)' 'MAFGEILRNARVQKGLTPSDVAESTHMLVQVVEGLEQEDFRRIAAPIYGRGFVKLYAELLELDPEPLISDFMN' A
#
# COMPACT_ATOMS: atom_id res chain seq x y z
N MET A 1 13.29 7.08 0.54
CA MET A 1 12.11 6.87 -0.30
C MET A 1 10.91 6.65 0.61
N ALA A 2 9.80 7.33 0.35
CA ALA A 2 8.59 7.18 1.17
C ALA A 2 7.61 6.28 0.42
N PHE A 3 7.55 5.00 0.77
CA PHE A 3 6.72 4.03 0.05
C PHE A 3 5.24 4.42 0.09
N GLY A 4 4.77 4.96 1.21
CA GLY A 4 3.36 5.37 1.32
C GLY A 4 2.98 6.48 0.37
N GLU A 5 3.85 7.46 0.22
CA GLU A 5 3.63 8.57 -0.70
C GLU A 5 3.65 8.10 -2.16
N ILE A 6 4.56 7.19 -2.49
CA ILE A 6 4.65 6.63 -3.84
C ILE A 6 3.37 5.88 -4.18
N LEU A 7 2.89 5.04 -3.26
CA LEU A 7 1.64 4.31 -3.44
C LEU A 7 0.46 5.26 -3.63
N ARG A 8 0.36 6.26 -2.75
CA ARG A 8 -0.74 7.23 -2.80
C ARG A 8 -0.74 8.00 -4.12
N ASN A 9 0.42 8.51 -4.53
CA ASN A 9 0.51 9.29 -5.76
C ASN A 9 0.13 8.47 -6.98
N ALA A 10 0.58 7.22 -7.06
CA ALA A 10 0.23 6.34 -8.17
C ALA A 10 -1.27 6.02 -8.17
N ARG A 11 -1.86 5.82 -6.98
CA ARG A 11 -3.30 5.59 -6.86
C ARG A 11 -4.09 6.79 -7.40
N VAL A 12 -3.71 7.99 -6.98
CA VAL A 12 -4.37 9.23 -7.41
C VAL A 12 -4.27 9.39 -8.94
N GLN A 13 -3.11 9.10 -9.50
CA GLN A 13 -2.90 9.18 -10.95
C GLN A 13 -3.80 8.22 -11.73
N LYS A 14 -4.14 7.08 -11.15
CA LYS A 14 -5.05 6.13 -11.77
C LYS A 14 -6.53 6.45 -11.49
N GLY A 15 -6.79 7.50 -10.73
CA GLY A 15 -8.17 7.90 -10.42
C GLY A 15 -8.87 6.96 -9.45
N LEU A 16 -8.11 6.23 -8.63
CA LEU A 16 -8.67 5.28 -7.69
C LEU A 16 -8.79 5.88 -6.29
N THR A 17 -9.85 5.50 -5.58
CA THR A 17 -10.02 5.85 -4.16
C THR A 17 -9.38 4.76 -3.30
N PRO A 18 -9.11 5.04 -2.00
CA PRO A 18 -8.67 3.98 -1.10
C PRO A 18 -9.63 2.81 -1.04
N SER A 19 -10.94 3.07 -1.12
CA SER A 19 -11.95 2.01 -1.15
C SER A 19 -11.83 1.14 -2.40
N ASP A 20 -11.52 1.74 -3.55
CA ASP A 20 -11.30 0.99 -4.79
C ASP A 20 -10.13 0.02 -4.63
N VAL A 21 -9.05 0.48 -4.03
CA VAL A 21 -7.87 -0.34 -3.79
C VAL A 21 -8.20 -1.47 -2.81
N ALA A 22 -8.90 -1.15 -1.73
CA ALA A 22 -9.30 -2.14 -0.73
C ALA A 22 -10.14 -3.24 -1.36
N GLU A 23 -11.10 -2.88 -2.20
CA GLU A 23 -11.96 -3.84 -2.87
C GLU A 23 -11.16 -4.73 -3.82
N SER A 24 -10.27 -4.15 -4.63
CA SER A 24 -9.49 -4.89 -5.62
C SER A 24 -8.46 -5.82 -4.99
N THR A 25 -7.94 -5.48 -3.82
CA THR A 25 -6.88 -6.24 -3.16
C THR A 25 -7.40 -7.11 -2.02
N HIS A 26 -8.69 -7.00 -1.69
CA HIS A 26 -9.30 -7.67 -0.54
C HIS A 26 -8.66 -7.24 0.80
N MET A 27 -8.12 -6.02 0.84
CA MET A 27 -7.63 -5.41 2.07
C MET A 27 -8.74 -4.57 2.70
N LEU A 28 -8.61 -4.34 4.01
CA LEU A 28 -9.46 -3.35 4.68
C LEU A 28 -9.02 -1.95 4.27
N VAL A 29 -9.97 -1.03 4.16
CA VAL A 29 -9.66 0.35 3.75
C VAL A 29 -8.70 1.02 4.73
N GLN A 30 -8.84 0.75 6.03
CA GLN A 30 -7.93 1.33 7.02
C GLN A 30 -6.50 0.81 6.86
N VAL A 31 -6.32 -0.40 6.32
CA VAL A 31 -4.97 -0.91 6.02
C VAL A 31 -4.40 -0.16 4.82
N VAL A 32 -5.20 0.07 3.78
CA VAL A 32 -4.76 0.85 2.61
C VAL A 32 -4.32 2.24 3.06
N GLU A 33 -5.13 2.90 3.86
CA GLU A 33 -4.81 4.24 4.39
C GLU A 33 -3.59 4.20 5.29
N GLY A 34 -3.47 3.16 6.11
CA GLY A 34 -2.32 2.98 6.98
C GLY A 34 -1.01 2.84 6.19
N LEU A 35 -1.04 2.12 5.08
CA LEU A 35 0.13 1.98 4.23
C LEU A 35 0.53 3.33 3.61
N GLU A 36 -0.46 4.11 3.14
CA GLU A 36 -0.18 5.41 2.52
C GLU A 36 0.37 6.41 3.52
N GLN A 37 -0.10 6.36 4.76
CA GLN A 37 0.34 7.26 5.83
C GLN A 37 1.56 6.73 6.58
N GLU A 38 1.98 5.51 6.26
CA GLU A 38 3.05 4.80 6.96
C GLU A 38 2.76 4.70 8.45
N ASP A 39 1.49 4.48 8.77
CA ASP A 39 1.02 4.30 10.14
C ASP A 39 0.91 2.80 10.44
N PHE A 40 1.98 2.26 11.00
CA PHE A 40 2.10 0.82 11.24
C PHE A 40 1.11 0.30 12.27
N ARG A 41 0.51 1.19 13.07
CA ARG A 41 -0.52 0.79 14.03
C ARG A 41 -1.81 0.35 13.34
N ARG A 42 -2.03 0.80 12.11
CA ARG A 42 -3.24 0.49 11.33
C ARG A 42 -3.06 -0.75 10.45
N ILE A 43 -1.85 -1.29 10.42
CA ILE A 43 -1.55 -2.51 9.68
C ILE A 43 -1.63 -3.66 10.69
N ALA A 44 -2.53 -4.62 10.42
CA ALA A 44 -2.94 -5.64 11.39
C ALA A 44 -1.76 -6.39 12.01
N ALA A 45 -0.73 -6.73 11.22
CA ALA A 45 0.49 -7.34 11.72
C ALA A 45 1.63 -7.06 10.74
N PRO A 46 2.83 -6.74 11.25
CA PRO A 46 3.98 -6.45 10.37
C PRO A 46 4.28 -7.56 9.38
N ILE A 47 4.06 -8.81 9.77
CA ILE A 47 4.32 -9.96 8.92
C ILE A 47 3.44 -9.95 7.66
N TYR A 48 2.26 -9.37 7.74
CA TYR A 48 1.36 -9.26 6.58
C TYR A 48 1.59 -7.99 5.78
N GLY A 49 2.24 -6.99 6.37
CA GLY A 49 2.48 -5.71 5.72
C GLY A 49 3.23 -5.83 4.41
N ARG A 50 4.23 -6.71 4.38
CA ARG A 50 5.00 -6.97 3.17
C ARG A 50 4.10 -7.43 2.02
N GLY A 51 3.18 -8.36 2.31
CA GLY A 51 2.23 -8.85 1.31
C GLY A 51 1.24 -7.79 0.88
N PHE A 52 0.82 -6.93 1.80
CA PHE A 52 -0.08 -5.82 1.48
C PHE A 52 0.60 -4.82 0.55
N VAL A 53 1.86 -4.46 0.83
CA VAL A 53 2.62 -3.55 -0.04
C VAL A 53 2.75 -4.17 -1.43
N LYS A 54 3.06 -5.46 -1.51
CA LYS A 54 3.19 -6.16 -2.78
C LYS A 54 1.89 -6.11 -3.59
N LEU A 55 0.76 -6.45 -2.95
CA LEU A 55 -0.54 -6.45 -3.63
C LEU A 55 -0.91 -5.05 -4.12
N TYR A 56 -0.68 -4.04 -3.29
CA TYR A 56 -1.00 -2.67 -3.62
C TYR A 56 -0.14 -2.20 -4.81
N ALA A 57 1.16 -2.46 -4.74
CA ALA A 57 2.08 -2.06 -5.81
C ALA A 57 1.72 -2.74 -7.13
N GLU A 58 1.38 -4.03 -7.09
CA GLU A 58 1.01 -4.77 -8.30
C GLU A 58 -0.27 -4.23 -8.94
N LEU A 59 -1.24 -3.86 -8.13
CA LEU A 59 -2.47 -3.25 -8.64
C LEU A 59 -2.15 -1.96 -9.42
N LEU A 60 -1.18 -1.20 -8.94
CA LEU A 60 -0.78 0.07 -9.55
C LEU A 60 0.27 -0.10 -10.64
N GLU A 61 0.65 -1.34 -10.96
CA GLU A 61 1.66 -1.66 -11.97
C GLU A 61 3.04 -1.09 -11.61
N LEU A 62 3.32 -1.02 -10.30
CA LEU A 62 4.62 -0.60 -9.79
C LEU A 62 5.46 -1.83 -9.46
N ASP A 63 6.79 -1.68 -9.55
CA ASP A 63 7.70 -2.72 -9.06
C ASP A 63 7.59 -2.77 -7.53
N PRO A 64 7.18 -3.89 -6.94
CA PRO A 64 7.00 -3.96 -5.49
C PRO A 64 8.30 -3.99 -4.70
N GLU A 65 9.41 -4.41 -5.29
CA GLU A 65 10.64 -4.65 -4.53
C GLU A 65 11.19 -3.40 -3.83
N PRO A 66 11.34 -2.25 -4.49
CA PRO A 66 11.82 -1.05 -3.80
C PRO A 66 10.87 -0.61 -2.68
N LEU A 67 9.56 -0.78 -2.88
CA LEU A 67 8.56 -0.38 -1.89
C LEU A 67 8.59 -1.31 -0.68
N ILE A 68 8.73 -2.61 -0.91
CA ILE A 68 8.85 -3.60 0.16
C ILE A 68 10.13 -3.33 0.96
N SER A 69 11.22 -3.06 0.26
CA SER A 69 12.50 -2.77 0.91
C SER A 69 12.39 -1.56 1.83
N ASP A 70 11.73 -0.49 1.37
CA ASP A 70 11.51 0.70 2.17
C ASP A 70 10.60 0.41 3.36
N PHE A 71 9.55 -0.37 3.15
CA PHE A 71 8.63 -0.76 4.22
C PHE A 71 9.34 -1.56 5.31
N MET A 72 10.26 -2.44 4.92
CA MET A 72 10.97 -3.32 5.86
C MET A 72 12.07 -2.61 6.64
N ASN A 73 12.47 -1.43 6.22
CA ASN A 73 13.47 -0.63 6.95
C ASN A 73 12.78 0.14 8.10
#